data_0ece9fea38ac0195e8781f34165a4cec
#
_entry.id   0ece9fea38ac0195e8781f34165a4cec
#
_cell.length_a   1.000
_cell.length_b   1.000
_cell.length_c   1.000
_cell.angle_alpha   90.00
_cell.angle_beta   90.00
_cell.angle_gamma   90.00
#
_symmetry.space_group_name_H-M   'P 1'
#
loop_
_entity.id
_entity.type
_entity.pdbx_description
1 polymer ?
#
loop_
_entity_poly.entity_id
_entity_poly.type
_entity_poly.pdbx_seq_one_letter_code
_entity_poly.pdbx_strand_id
1 'polypeptide(L)'
;MKNRFIFILFLSILINYGVHAQDYINSVGLRGGLSQGITYKHFVTTTDAVDGILAMRWGGFNITGLYERHIDAFDVDYLYFFYGAGAHIGFWDGDSNPWFDENRGYTVIGIDGVIGLEYVFREIPFNIALDWKPGLNLIGTTGFWGEELALSFRFIF
;
A
#
# COMPACT_ATOMS: atom_id res chain seq x y z
N MET A 1 -5.62 -14.39 -28.66
CA MET A 1 -4.30 -14.94 -28.37
C MET A 1 -3.23 -13.88 -28.14
N LYS A 2 -3.21 -12.75 -28.86
CA LYS A 2 -2.20 -11.68 -28.69
C LYS A 2 -2.13 -11.09 -27.26
N ASN A 3 -3.25 -10.90 -26.59
CA ASN A 3 -3.28 -10.28 -25.24
C ASN A 3 -2.72 -11.20 -24.13
N ARG A 4 -2.78 -12.53 -24.31
CA ARG A 4 -2.16 -13.47 -23.35
C ARG A 4 -0.64 -13.46 -23.43
N PHE A 5 -0.08 -13.27 -24.63
CA PHE A 5 1.36 -13.14 -24.82
C PHE A 5 1.93 -11.88 -24.22
N ILE A 6 1.21 -10.76 -24.32
CA ILE A 6 1.61 -9.47 -23.72
C ILE A 6 1.60 -9.57 -22.20
N PHE A 7 0.60 -10.24 -21.63
CA PHE A 7 0.51 -10.44 -20.18
C PHE A 7 1.63 -11.35 -19.64
N ILE A 8 1.96 -12.43 -20.37
CA ILE A 8 3.07 -13.33 -20.01
C ILE A 8 4.42 -12.64 -20.18
N LEU A 9 4.59 -11.82 -21.21
CA LEU A 9 5.80 -11.03 -21.43
C LEU A 9 5.97 -9.97 -20.33
N PHE A 10 4.90 -9.32 -19.91
CA PHE A 10 4.92 -8.36 -18.81
C PHE A 10 5.24 -9.03 -17.48
N LEU A 11 4.68 -10.22 -17.24
CA LEU A 11 4.96 -11.03 -16.05
C LEU A 11 6.40 -11.55 -16.03
N SER A 12 6.99 -11.91 -17.18
CA SER A 12 8.37 -12.40 -17.28
C SER A 12 9.42 -11.29 -17.07
N ILE A 13 9.09 -10.06 -17.38
CA ILE A 13 9.97 -8.90 -17.13
C ILE A 13 10.08 -8.61 -15.61
N LEU A 14 9.02 -8.90 -14.84
CA LEU A 14 9.02 -8.72 -13.39
C LEU A 14 9.89 -9.74 -12.62
N ILE A 15 10.33 -10.83 -13.26
CA ILE A 15 11.02 -11.96 -12.59
C ILE A 15 12.55 -11.85 -12.67
N ASN A 16 13.12 -10.96 -13.49
CA ASN A 16 14.55 -11.01 -13.85
C ASN A 16 15.42 -9.87 -13.30
N TYR A 17 14.95 -9.06 -12.35
CA TYR A 17 15.80 -8.02 -11.78
C TYR A 17 16.50 -8.51 -10.52
N GLY A 18 17.84 -8.36 -10.54
CA GLY A 18 18.75 -8.82 -9.50
C GLY A 18 18.41 -8.22 -8.14
N VAL A 19 18.54 -9.06 -7.14
CA VAL A 19 18.33 -8.74 -5.73
C VAL A 19 19.46 -7.83 -5.27
N HIS A 20 19.23 -6.53 -5.18
CA HIS A 20 20.09 -5.62 -4.45
C HIS A 20 19.59 -5.46 -3.01
N ALA A 21 20.55 -5.33 -2.10
CA ALA A 21 20.27 -5.26 -0.68
C ALA A 21 19.49 -3.99 -0.35
N GLN A 22 18.45 -4.17 0.40
CA GLN A 22 17.65 -3.15 1.02
C GLN A 22 18.47 -2.24 1.94
N ASP A 23 18.15 -0.95 1.93
CA ASP A 23 18.90 0.07 2.68
C ASP A 23 18.45 0.23 4.14
N TYR A 24 17.32 -0.39 4.56
CA TYR A 24 16.78 -0.29 5.91
C TYR A 24 15.92 -1.50 6.28
N ILE A 25 15.64 -1.69 7.57
CA ILE A 25 14.80 -2.80 8.07
C ILE A 25 13.41 -2.33 8.46
N ASN A 26 13.34 -1.19 9.14
CA ASN A 26 12.09 -0.64 9.65
C ASN A 26 11.89 0.79 9.16
N SER A 27 10.64 1.15 8.98
CA SER A 27 10.26 2.54 8.79
C SER A 27 8.89 2.85 9.37
N VAL A 28 8.74 4.04 9.90
CA VAL A 28 7.49 4.57 10.44
C VAL A 28 7.26 5.99 9.94
N GLY A 29 6.05 6.32 9.61
CA GLY A 29 5.79 7.66 9.10
C GLY A 29 4.34 8.01 8.89
N LEU A 30 4.16 9.13 8.24
CA LEU A 30 2.86 9.69 7.90
C LEU A 30 2.49 9.32 6.46
N ARG A 31 1.21 9.07 6.26
CA ARG A 31 0.60 8.81 4.96
C ARG A 31 -0.48 9.87 4.72
N GLY A 32 -0.43 10.51 3.58
CA GLY A 32 -1.38 11.53 3.17
C GLY A 32 -1.89 11.26 1.76
N GLY A 33 -3.17 11.52 1.55
CA GLY A 33 -3.87 11.31 0.30
C GLY A 33 -5.37 11.46 0.53
N LEU A 34 -6.17 10.66 -0.15
CA LEU A 34 -7.62 10.60 0.12
C LEU A 34 -7.91 10.00 1.50
N SER A 35 -7.06 9.12 2.00
CA SER A 35 -7.01 8.69 3.39
C SER A 35 -5.71 9.21 4.04
N GLN A 36 -5.81 9.63 5.30
CA GLN A 36 -4.68 10.16 6.07
C GLN A 36 -4.40 9.24 7.25
N GLY A 37 -3.14 9.01 7.55
CA GLY A 37 -2.80 8.11 8.63
C GLY A 37 -1.32 7.94 8.90
N ILE A 38 -1.02 6.85 9.59
CA ILE A 38 0.33 6.41 9.90
C ILE A 38 0.60 5.07 9.23
N THR A 39 1.85 4.84 8.89
CA THR A 39 2.32 3.59 8.28
C THR A 39 3.57 3.10 9.00
N TYR A 40 3.65 1.80 9.19
CA TYR A 40 4.83 1.11 9.71
C TYR A 40 5.18 -0.04 8.77
N LYS A 41 6.36 0.01 8.19
CA LYS A 41 6.86 -1.01 7.27
C LYS A 41 8.06 -1.73 7.89
N HIS A 42 8.02 -3.05 7.82
CA HIS A 42 9.08 -3.94 8.26
C HIS A 42 9.47 -4.89 7.13
N PHE A 43 10.74 -4.89 6.78
CA PHE A 43 11.27 -5.84 5.81
C PHE A 43 11.56 -7.18 6.46
N VAL A 44 10.91 -8.22 5.97
CA VAL A 44 11.11 -9.61 6.43
C VAL A 44 12.22 -10.33 5.66
N THR A 45 12.53 -9.84 4.46
CA THR A 45 13.67 -10.26 3.64
C THR A 45 14.31 -9.01 3.03
N THR A 46 15.34 -9.19 2.20
CA THR A 46 15.97 -8.07 1.46
C THR A 46 15.04 -7.40 0.44
N THR A 47 13.96 -8.06 0.04
CA THR A 47 13.03 -7.58 -1.00
C THR A 47 11.59 -7.54 -0.54
N ASP A 48 11.24 -8.30 0.48
CA ASP A 48 9.85 -8.44 0.90
C ASP A 48 9.60 -7.74 2.23
N ALA A 49 8.52 -6.97 2.30
CA ALA A 49 8.13 -6.20 3.46
C ALA A 49 6.68 -6.46 3.87
N VAL A 50 6.40 -6.23 5.14
CA VAL A 50 5.04 -6.12 5.68
C VAL A 50 4.81 -4.65 6.04
N ASP A 51 3.75 -4.05 5.51
CA ASP A 51 3.33 -2.68 5.82
C ASP A 51 1.99 -2.69 6.58
N GLY A 52 1.97 -2.10 7.75
CA GLY A 52 0.77 -1.84 8.55
C GLY A 52 0.36 -0.38 8.40
N ILE A 53 -0.88 -0.13 7.99
CA ILE A 53 -1.42 1.21 7.79
C ILE A 53 -2.61 1.40 8.70
N LEU A 54 -2.59 2.47 9.51
CA LEU A 54 -3.75 2.97 10.24
C LEU A 54 -4.16 4.29 9.61
N ALA A 55 -5.30 4.32 8.95
CA ALA A 55 -5.78 5.47 8.21
C ALA A 55 -7.18 5.91 8.64
N MET A 56 -7.43 7.21 8.53
CA MET A 56 -8.73 7.82 8.76
C MET A 56 -9.30 8.34 7.44
N ARG A 57 -10.57 8.10 7.22
CA ARG A 57 -11.33 8.61 6.07
C ARG A 57 -12.81 8.70 6.42
N TRP A 58 -13.46 9.82 6.07
CA TRP A 58 -14.89 10.05 6.26
C TRP A 58 -15.40 9.74 7.68
N GLY A 59 -14.68 10.18 8.71
CA GLY A 59 -15.06 9.98 10.10
C GLY A 59 -14.91 8.56 10.63
N GLY A 60 -14.43 7.63 9.83
CA GLY A 60 -14.07 6.29 10.24
C GLY A 60 -12.58 6.05 10.21
N PHE A 61 -12.16 4.88 10.67
CA PHE A 61 -10.76 4.45 10.56
C PHE A 61 -10.65 3.07 9.92
N ASN A 62 -9.50 2.85 9.30
CA ASN A 62 -9.19 1.62 8.59
C ASN A 62 -7.80 1.13 9.02
N ILE A 63 -7.71 -0.16 9.30
CA ILE A 63 -6.45 -0.85 9.56
C ILE A 63 -6.19 -1.77 8.37
N THR A 64 -5.05 -1.58 7.71
CA THR A 64 -4.64 -2.38 6.55
C THR A 64 -3.30 -3.06 6.86
N GLY A 65 -3.19 -4.32 6.52
CA GLY A 65 -1.94 -5.07 6.48
C GLY A 65 -1.61 -5.48 5.05
N LEU A 66 -0.43 -5.14 4.56
CA LEU A 66 0.04 -5.45 3.21
C LEU A 66 1.31 -6.29 3.28
N TYR A 67 1.44 -7.22 2.34
CA TYR A 67 2.70 -7.88 2.02
C TYR A 67 3.18 -7.36 0.67
N GLU A 68 4.38 -6.79 0.66
CA GLU A 68 4.92 -6.04 -0.48
C GLU A 68 6.25 -6.64 -0.93
N ARG A 69 6.48 -6.62 -2.24
CA ARG A 69 7.77 -6.93 -2.83
C ARG A 69 8.34 -5.69 -3.49
N HIS A 70 9.60 -5.40 -3.15
CA HIS A 70 10.36 -4.27 -3.67
C HIS A 70 11.40 -4.77 -4.68
N ILE A 71 11.50 -4.05 -5.79
CA ILE A 71 12.49 -4.27 -6.85
C ILE A 71 13.10 -2.94 -7.26
N ASP A 72 14.34 -2.96 -7.73
CA ASP A 72 15.00 -1.75 -8.25
C ASP A 72 14.20 -1.17 -9.42
N ALA A 73 14.02 0.14 -9.43
CA ALA A 73 13.25 0.84 -10.44
C ALA A 73 14.16 1.64 -11.38
N PHE A 74 14.00 1.44 -12.67
CA PHE A 74 14.58 2.27 -13.74
C PHE A 74 16.12 2.44 -13.70
N ASP A 75 16.86 1.51 -13.11
CA ASP A 75 18.31 1.61 -12.89
C ASP A 75 18.73 2.89 -12.13
N VAL A 76 17.83 3.43 -11.31
CA VAL A 76 18.09 4.57 -10.45
C VAL A 76 18.39 4.08 -9.04
N ASP A 77 19.57 4.42 -8.54
CA ASP A 77 19.99 4.09 -7.18
C ASP A 77 18.97 4.60 -6.15
N TYR A 78 18.62 3.73 -5.18
CA TYR A 78 17.71 4.05 -4.06
C TYR A 78 16.24 4.30 -4.45
N LEU A 79 15.87 4.07 -5.72
CA LEU A 79 14.50 4.10 -6.19
C LEU A 79 13.98 2.68 -6.37
N TYR A 80 12.92 2.34 -5.65
CA TYR A 80 12.30 1.02 -5.67
C TYR A 80 10.88 1.09 -6.19
N PHE A 81 10.55 0.17 -7.07
CA PHE A 81 9.16 -0.14 -7.39
C PHE A 81 8.68 -1.22 -6.45
N PHE A 82 7.51 -1.05 -5.86
CA PHE A 82 6.92 -2.09 -5.02
C PHE A 82 5.49 -2.42 -5.46
N TYR A 83 5.12 -3.65 -5.22
CA TYR A 83 3.78 -4.16 -5.44
C TYR A 83 3.45 -5.20 -4.38
N GLY A 84 2.16 -5.37 -4.10
CA GLY A 84 1.75 -6.30 -3.07
C GLY A 84 0.25 -6.46 -2.97
N ALA A 85 -0.14 -7.22 -1.97
CA ALA A 85 -1.52 -7.45 -1.62
C ALA A 85 -1.67 -7.62 -0.11
N GLY A 86 -2.89 -7.43 0.37
CA GLY A 86 -3.20 -7.58 1.77
C GLY A 86 -4.69 -7.55 2.06
N ALA A 87 -5.01 -7.16 3.28
CA ALA A 87 -6.38 -7.09 3.75
C ALA A 87 -6.58 -5.88 4.66
N HIS A 88 -7.81 -5.42 4.75
CA HIS A 88 -8.18 -4.35 5.65
C HIS A 88 -9.43 -4.68 6.46
N ILE A 89 -9.52 -4.03 7.61
CA ILE A 89 -10.72 -3.91 8.41
C ILE A 89 -10.98 -2.43 8.67
N GLY A 90 -12.20 -1.98 8.38
CA GLY A 90 -12.62 -0.60 8.55
C GLY A 90 -13.82 -0.48 9.47
N PHE A 91 -13.88 0.65 10.20
CA PHE A 91 -14.93 0.96 11.17
C PHE A 91 -15.43 2.38 10.90
N TRP A 92 -16.76 2.51 10.71
CA TRP A 92 -17.42 3.79 10.50
C TRP A 92 -18.60 3.95 11.45
N ASP A 93 -18.76 5.14 11.99
CA ASP A 93 -19.97 5.53 12.69
C ASP A 93 -21.10 5.86 11.71
N GLY A 94 -22.34 5.58 12.09
CA GLY A 94 -23.51 5.75 11.21
C GLY A 94 -23.73 7.14 10.67
N ASP A 95 -23.34 8.18 11.41
CA ASP A 95 -23.50 9.59 11.03
C ASP A 95 -22.57 10.05 9.90
N SER A 96 -21.51 9.32 9.64
CA SER A 96 -20.47 9.71 8.67
C SER A 96 -20.40 8.80 7.44
N ASN A 97 -21.38 7.93 7.28
CA ASN A 97 -21.37 6.92 6.24
C ASN A 97 -21.91 7.45 4.91
N PRO A 98 -21.09 7.54 3.84
CA PRO A 98 -21.57 7.98 2.54
C PRO A 98 -22.42 6.93 1.79
N TRP A 99 -22.55 5.70 2.32
CA TRP A 99 -23.15 4.56 1.62
C TRP A 99 -24.50 4.09 2.18
N PHE A 100 -24.84 4.48 3.42
CA PHE A 100 -26.08 4.06 4.08
C PHE A 100 -26.79 5.18 4.83
N ASP A 101 -28.09 5.26 4.67
CA ASP A 101 -28.99 6.19 5.36
C ASP A 101 -29.36 5.75 6.80
N GLU A 102 -28.75 4.68 7.31
CA GLU A 102 -29.05 4.16 8.64
C GLU A 102 -27.96 4.58 9.64
N ASN A 103 -28.40 5.21 10.73
CA ASN A 103 -27.63 5.63 11.90
C ASN A 103 -27.01 4.46 12.70
N ARG A 104 -26.33 3.53 12.01
CA ARG A 104 -25.65 2.39 12.63
C ARG A 104 -24.18 2.35 12.22
N GLY A 105 -23.32 2.21 13.20
CA GLY A 105 -21.91 1.88 12.96
C GLY A 105 -21.80 0.56 12.20
N TYR A 106 -20.89 0.47 11.26
CA TYR A 106 -20.65 -0.76 10.51
C TYR A 106 -19.16 -1.05 10.37
N THR A 107 -18.88 -2.34 10.25
CA THR A 107 -17.52 -2.87 10.05
C THR A 107 -17.43 -3.44 8.64
N VAL A 108 -16.34 -3.12 7.98
CA VAL A 108 -16.03 -3.60 6.64
C VAL A 108 -14.75 -4.42 6.69
N ILE A 109 -14.72 -5.54 6.01
CA ILE A 109 -13.53 -6.36 5.80
C ILE A 109 -13.34 -6.57 4.31
N GLY A 110 -12.11 -6.39 3.84
CA GLY A 110 -11.81 -6.53 2.43
C GLY A 110 -10.36 -6.89 2.16
N ILE A 111 -10.05 -6.95 0.90
CA ILE A 111 -8.70 -7.22 0.37
C ILE A 111 -8.19 -6.01 -0.39
N ASP A 112 -6.88 -5.81 -0.35
CA ASP A 112 -6.21 -4.69 -1.01
C ASP A 112 -5.11 -5.19 -1.93
N GLY A 113 -4.92 -4.45 -3.03
CA GLY A 113 -3.70 -4.47 -3.79
C GLY A 113 -2.91 -3.20 -3.52
N VAL A 114 -1.63 -3.20 -3.80
CA VAL A 114 -0.80 -2.00 -3.79
C VAL A 114 0.24 -2.05 -4.88
N ILE A 115 0.49 -0.91 -5.50
CA ILE A 115 1.65 -0.66 -6.36
C ILE A 115 2.18 0.74 -6.07
N GLY A 116 3.49 0.92 -6.12
CA GLY A 116 4.07 2.23 -5.86
C GLY A 116 5.55 2.33 -6.17
N LEU A 117 6.06 3.53 -5.93
CA LEU A 117 7.46 3.87 -6.01
C LEU A 117 7.92 4.39 -4.66
N GLU A 118 9.08 3.98 -4.22
CA GLU A 118 9.71 4.43 -2.98
C GLU A 118 11.12 4.90 -3.27
N TYR A 119 11.46 6.09 -2.81
CA TYR A 119 12.81 6.65 -2.86
C TYR A 119 13.39 6.77 -1.45
N VAL A 120 14.56 6.19 -1.24
CA VAL A 120 15.30 6.25 0.03
C VAL A 120 16.37 7.32 -0.06
N PHE A 121 16.34 8.30 0.84
CA PHE A 121 17.35 9.36 0.87
C PHE A 121 18.65 8.84 1.49
N ARG A 122 19.79 9.14 0.85
CA ARG A 122 21.10 8.69 1.32
C ARG A 122 21.65 9.50 2.48
N GLU A 123 21.30 10.78 2.54
CA GLU A 123 21.90 11.75 3.46
C GLU A 123 21.09 11.91 4.75
N ILE A 124 19.85 11.47 4.75
CA ILE A 124 18.94 11.58 5.88
C ILE A 124 18.19 10.25 6.07
N PRO A 125 17.85 9.89 7.30
CA PRO A 125 17.19 8.62 7.59
C PRO A 125 15.69 8.68 7.26
N PHE A 126 15.34 8.97 6.01
CA PHE A 126 13.97 9.08 5.55
C PHE A 126 13.77 8.42 4.18
N ASN A 127 12.54 8.01 3.92
CA ASN A 127 12.07 7.67 2.58
C ASN A 127 10.78 8.41 2.24
N ILE A 128 10.51 8.51 0.95
CA ILE A 128 9.25 9.00 0.41
C ILE A 128 8.68 7.95 -0.53
N ALA A 129 7.40 7.67 -0.43
CA ALA A 129 6.73 6.71 -1.31
C ALA A 129 5.43 7.27 -1.86
N LEU A 130 5.19 7.02 -3.12
CA LEU A 130 3.92 7.28 -3.80
C LEU A 130 3.31 5.95 -4.18
N ASP A 131 2.09 5.68 -3.76
CA ASP A 131 1.42 4.42 -4.04
C ASP A 131 -0.06 4.60 -4.41
N TRP A 132 -0.54 3.64 -5.18
CA TRP A 132 -1.93 3.41 -5.46
C TRP A 132 -2.36 2.09 -4.82
N LYS A 133 -3.38 2.16 -3.97
CA LYS A 133 -3.86 1.04 -3.16
C LYS A 133 -5.35 0.78 -3.42
N PRO A 134 -5.72 0.09 -4.50
CA PRO A 134 -7.10 -0.35 -4.71
C PRO A 134 -7.51 -1.38 -3.67
N GLY A 135 -8.77 -1.31 -3.22
CA GLY A 135 -9.35 -2.25 -2.27
C GLY A 135 -10.71 -2.77 -2.72
N LEU A 136 -11.04 -3.97 -2.31
CA LEU A 136 -12.33 -4.61 -2.52
C LEU A 136 -12.92 -5.03 -1.19
N ASN A 137 -14.03 -4.42 -0.80
CA ASN A 137 -14.80 -4.82 0.38
C ASN A 137 -15.56 -6.11 0.08
N LEU A 138 -15.41 -7.10 0.93
CA LEU A 138 -16.06 -8.41 0.81
C LEU A 138 -17.17 -8.60 1.83
N ILE A 139 -17.03 -8.03 3.04
CA ILE A 139 -17.95 -8.15 4.16
C ILE A 139 -18.33 -6.76 4.65
N GLY A 140 -19.58 -6.58 5.02
CA GLY A 140 -20.18 -5.33 5.47
C GLY A 140 -20.85 -4.60 4.31
N THR A 141 -20.11 -3.97 3.44
CA THR A 141 -20.60 -3.38 2.19
C THR A 141 -19.71 -3.83 1.06
N THR A 142 -20.23 -4.58 0.12
CA THR A 142 -19.46 -5.01 -1.05
C THR A 142 -19.24 -3.81 -1.97
N GLY A 143 -17.98 -3.49 -2.27
CA GLY A 143 -17.65 -2.36 -3.12
C GLY A 143 -16.18 -2.33 -3.49
N PHE A 144 -15.88 -1.74 -4.65
CA PHE A 144 -14.52 -1.53 -5.14
C PHE A 144 -14.08 -0.09 -4.87
N TRP A 145 -12.88 0.05 -4.31
CA TRP A 145 -12.24 1.32 -3.99
C TRP A 145 -10.99 1.48 -4.86
N GLY A 146 -11.13 2.14 -5.97
CA GLY A 146 -10.03 2.34 -6.93
C GLY A 146 -9.30 3.67 -6.80
N GLU A 147 -9.72 4.56 -5.91
CA GLU A 147 -9.28 5.97 -5.89
C GLU A 147 -8.19 6.25 -4.85
N GLU A 148 -7.68 5.26 -4.13
CA GLU A 148 -6.72 5.49 -3.05
C GLU A 148 -5.30 5.67 -3.57
N LEU A 149 -4.96 6.91 -3.91
CA LEU A 149 -3.60 7.37 -4.17
C LEU A 149 -3.08 8.09 -2.92
N ALA A 150 -1.87 7.77 -2.49
CA ALA A 150 -1.28 8.36 -1.30
C ALA A 150 0.23 8.57 -1.42
N LEU A 151 0.68 9.59 -0.70
CA LEU A 151 2.09 9.91 -0.47
C LEU A 151 2.43 9.56 0.97
N SER A 152 3.51 8.83 1.17
CA SER A 152 4.03 8.49 2.48
C SER A 152 5.41 9.09 2.68
N PHE A 153 5.66 9.62 3.88
CA PHE A 153 6.97 10.09 4.33
C PHE A 153 7.32 9.36 5.62
N ARG A 154 8.41 8.56 5.60
CA ARG A 154 8.77 7.66 6.69
C ARG A 154 10.18 7.90 7.19
N PHE A 155 10.37 7.83 8.49
CA PHE A 155 11.67 7.69 9.14
C PHE A 155 12.11 6.23 9.09
N ILE A 156 13.35 5.99 8.71
CA ILE A 156 13.96 4.65 8.57
C ILE A 156 14.96 4.37 9.70
N PHE A 157 14.98 3.11 10.18
CA PHE A 157 15.89 2.66 11.25
C PHE A 157 16.09 1.15 11.26
#